data_d07548a7ad9845ae15ffcdefda6f913d
#
_entry.id   d07548a7ad9845ae15ffcdefda6f913d
#
_cell.length_a   1.000
_cell.length_b   1.000
_cell.length_c   1.000
_cell.angle_alpha   90.00
_cell.angle_beta   90.00
_cell.angle_gamma   90.00
#
_symmetry.space_group_name_H-M   'P 1'
#
loop_
_entity.id
_entity.type
_entity.pdbx_description
1 polymer ?
#
loop_
_entity_poly.entity_id
_entity_poly.type
_entity_poly.pdbx_seq_one_letter_code
_entity_poly.pdbx_strand_id
1 'polypeptide(L)'
;MKKIGIIGSRRRDTEDDFNSVWQAFTKVYEDGDTIVSGGCPKGGDRFAEIIAGRMGANMIIHWPEKVPPGSPRWAYTKANYARNTLVAQDSDIIIACVAADRKGGTEDTIKKFKKFYPDGVVYLV
;
A
#
# COMPACT_ATOMS: atom_id res chain seq x y z
N MET A 1 9.19 6.99 15.66
CA MET A 1 7.97 6.37 15.12
C MET A 1 8.06 6.36 13.62
N LYS A 2 7.76 5.23 13.03
CA LYS A 2 7.89 5.04 11.58
C LYS A 2 6.54 5.03 10.89
N LYS A 3 6.55 5.21 9.60
CA LYS A 3 5.40 5.08 8.72
C LYS A 3 5.52 3.79 7.93
N ILE A 4 4.54 2.90 8.09
CA ILE A 4 4.51 1.58 7.47
C ILE A 4 3.51 1.61 6.31
N GLY A 5 4.00 1.58 5.07
CA GLY A 5 3.15 1.43 3.90
C GLY A 5 2.68 0.00 3.78
N ILE A 6 1.36 -0.20 3.68
CA ILE A 6 0.78 -1.51 3.41
C ILE A 6 0.10 -1.43 2.05
N ILE A 7 0.64 -2.16 1.08
CA ILE A 7 0.15 -2.16 -0.29
C ILE A 7 -0.05 -3.60 -0.76
N GLY A 8 -0.76 -3.77 -1.86
CA GLY A 8 -0.95 -5.10 -2.40
C GLY A 8 -1.84 -5.12 -3.63
N SER A 9 -1.71 -6.18 -4.40
CA SER A 9 -2.51 -6.42 -5.60
C SER A 9 -3.98 -6.63 -5.23
N ARG A 10 -4.89 -6.09 -6.03
CA ARG A 10 -6.34 -6.38 -5.92
C ARG A 10 -6.64 -7.85 -6.14
N ARG A 11 -5.76 -8.57 -6.81
CA ARG A 11 -5.88 -10.01 -7.06
C ARG A 11 -5.54 -10.84 -5.83
N ARG A 12 -4.99 -10.24 -4.79
CA ARG A 12 -4.68 -10.88 -3.51
C ARG A 12 -5.55 -10.26 -2.43
N ASP A 13 -6.78 -10.76 -2.34
CA ASP A 13 -7.80 -10.20 -1.46
C ASP A 13 -8.47 -11.27 -0.58
N THR A 14 -7.80 -12.40 -0.36
CA THR A 14 -8.29 -13.51 0.45
C THR A 14 -7.89 -13.37 1.91
N GLU A 15 -8.49 -14.21 2.77
CA GLU A 15 -8.11 -14.29 4.18
C GLU A 15 -6.66 -14.76 4.37
N ASP A 16 -6.19 -15.69 3.55
CA ASP A 16 -4.79 -16.13 3.57
C ASP A 16 -3.84 -15.00 3.21
N ASP A 17 -4.22 -14.19 2.23
CA ASP A 17 -3.44 -13.01 1.84
C ASP A 17 -3.38 -12.00 2.99
N PHE A 18 -4.50 -11.76 3.65
CA PHE A 18 -4.56 -10.91 4.83
C PHE A 18 -3.64 -11.45 5.94
N ASN A 19 -3.67 -12.74 6.21
CA ASN A 19 -2.84 -13.33 7.25
C ASN A 19 -1.35 -13.17 6.96
N SER A 20 -0.94 -13.27 5.70
CA SER A 20 0.45 -13.03 5.30
C SER A 20 0.89 -11.59 5.59
N VAL A 21 0.03 -10.63 5.28
CA VAL A 21 0.29 -9.21 5.58
C VAL A 21 0.32 -8.99 7.10
N TRP A 22 -0.63 -9.56 7.82
CA TRP A 22 -0.71 -9.45 9.28
C TRP A 22 0.55 -9.95 9.97
N GLN A 23 1.06 -11.11 9.55
CA GLN A 23 2.27 -11.70 10.11
C GLN A 23 3.49 -10.78 9.89
N ALA A 24 3.64 -10.22 8.71
CA ALA A 24 4.72 -9.27 8.44
C ALA A 24 4.56 -8.00 9.28
N PHE A 25 3.33 -7.49 9.38
CA PHE A 25 3.02 -6.29 10.16
C PHE A 25 3.39 -6.45 11.63
N THR A 26 3.01 -7.57 12.25
CA THR A 26 3.28 -7.80 13.67
C THR A 26 4.76 -7.86 14.00
N LYS A 27 5.60 -8.16 13.03
CA LYS A 27 7.06 -8.19 13.22
C LYS A 27 7.71 -6.81 13.20
N VAL A 28 7.08 -5.83 12.56
CA VAL A 28 7.69 -4.52 12.35
C VAL A 28 6.98 -3.39 13.10
N TYR A 29 5.73 -3.57 13.49
CA TYR A 29 4.94 -2.53 14.13
C TYR A 29 5.40 -2.28 15.57
N GLU A 30 5.54 -1.01 15.91
CA GLU A 30 5.75 -0.53 17.27
C GLU A 30 4.68 0.51 17.61
N ASP A 31 4.29 0.57 18.87
CA ASP A 31 3.27 1.51 19.32
C ASP A 31 3.63 2.94 18.90
N GLY A 32 2.65 3.63 18.33
CA GLY A 32 2.82 4.98 17.81
C GLY A 32 3.16 5.05 16.33
N ASP A 33 3.47 3.92 15.69
CA ASP A 33 3.68 3.89 14.24
C ASP A 33 2.39 4.22 13.48
N THR A 34 2.55 4.79 12.30
CA THR A 34 1.45 5.16 11.42
C THR A 34 1.42 4.22 10.21
N ILE A 35 0.21 3.83 9.80
CA ILE A 35 0.00 3.03 8.59
C ILE A 35 -0.30 3.97 7.42
N VAL A 36 0.35 3.73 6.28
CA VAL A 36 0.15 4.51 5.05
C VAL A 36 -0.51 3.60 4.00
N SER A 37 -1.58 4.08 3.38
CA SER A 37 -2.37 3.33 2.41
C SER A 37 -2.82 4.21 1.25
N GLY A 38 -3.20 3.57 0.15
CA GLY A 38 -3.74 4.25 -1.03
C GLY A 38 -5.25 4.25 -1.14
N GLY A 39 -5.96 3.70 -0.20
CA GLY A 39 -7.43 3.77 -0.13
C GLY A 39 -8.19 2.87 -1.13
N CYS A 40 -7.53 1.94 -1.81
CA CYS A 40 -8.24 0.98 -2.66
C CYS A 40 -9.14 0.06 -1.82
N PRO A 41 -10.39 -0.23 -2.27
CA PRO A 41 -11.31 -1.07 -1.49
C PRO A 41 -10.98 -2.57 -1.50
N LYS A 42 -9.94 -2.99 -2.20
CA LYS A 42 -9.52 -4.39 -2.32
C LYS A 42 -8.01 -4.54 -2.09
N GLY A 43 -7.60 -5.71 -1.64
CA GLY A 43 -6.20 -6.08 -1.49
C GLY A 43 -5.51 -5.38 -0.34
N GLY A 44 -4.24 -5.05 -0.51
CA GLY A 44 -3.39 -4.50 0.54
C GLY A 44 -3.94 -3.23 1.20
N ASP A 45 -4.56 -2.35 0.42
CA ASP A 45 -5.14 -1.12 0.97
C ASP A 45 -6.33 -1.44 1.89
N ARG A 46 -7.15 -2.43 1.54
CA ARG A 46 -8.23 -2.91 2.42
C ARG A 46 -7.66 -3.54 3.69
N PHE A 47 -6.59 -4.31 3.56
CA PHE A 47 -5.93 -4.92 4.71
C PHE A 47 -5.36 -3.86 5.66
N ALA A 48 -4.80 -2.78 5.11
CA ALA A 48 -4.29 -1.67 5.89
C ALA A 48 -5.37 -1.05 6.77
N GLU A 49 -6.56 -0.84 6.23
CA GLU A 49 -7.69 -0.28 7.00
C GLU A 49 -8.15 -1.23 8.09
N ILE A 50 -8.23 -2.52 7.82
CA ILE A 50 -8.60 -3.53 8.82
C ILE A 50 -7.58 -3.55 9.95
N ILE A 51 -6.30 -3.57 9.62
CA ILE A 51 -5.21 -3.61 10.62
C ILE A 51 -5.22 -2.34 11.47
N ALA A 52 -5.36 -1.17 10.84
CA ALA A 52 -5.43 0.09 11.58
C ALA A 52 -6.58 0.09 12.58
N GLY A 53 -7.75 -0.42 12.19
CA GLY A 53 -8.91 -0.55 13.07
C GLY A 53 -8.66 -1.50 14.25
N ARG A 54 -8.04 -2.65 13.99
CA ARG A 54 -7.75 -3.64 15.04
C ARG A 54 -6.71 -3.14 16.04
N MET A 55 -5.70 -2.41 15.55
CA MET A 55 -4.59 -1.95 16.38
C MET A 55 -4.83 -0.60 17.02
N GLY A 56 -5.89 0.12 16.63
CA GLY A 56 -6.07 1.50 17.02
C GLY A 56 -4.93 2.39 16.53
N ALA A 57 -4.31 2.02 15.42
CA ALA A 57 -3.15 2.74 14.88
C ALA A 57 -3.59 3.97 14.09
N ASN A 58 -2.73 4.99 14.06
CA ASN A 58 -2.92 6.12 13.18
C ASN A 58 -2.78 5.68 11.72
N MET A 59 -3.54 6.33 10.84
CA MET A 59 -3.55 5.98 9.43
C MET A 59 -3.53 7.24 8.57
N ILE A 60 -2.71 7.19 7.51
CA ILE A 60 -2.68 8.19 6.45
C ILE A 60 -3.13 7.50 5.17
N ILE A 61 -4.20 8.01 4.58
CA ILE A 61 -4.71 7.48 3.30
C ILE A 61 -4.48 8.52 2.22
N HIS A 62 -3.75 8.15 1.18
CA HIS A 62 -3.57 8.97 -0.01
C HIS A 62 -4.58 8.54 -1.07
N TRP A 63 -5.69 9.26 -1.14
CA TRP A 63 -6.74 8.98 -2.13
C TRP A 63 -6.28 9.44 -3.51
N PRO A 64 -6.56 8.66 -4.58
CA PRO A 64 -6.31 9.16 -5.93
C PRO A 64 -7.24 10.35 -6.22
N GLU A 65 -6.77 11.27 -7.06
CA GLU A 65 -7.60 12.38 -7.52
C GLU A 65 -8.86 11.85 -8.21
N LYS A 66 -9.97 12.57 -8.02
CA LYS A 66 -11.21 12.23 -8.70
C LYS A 66 -11.08 12.51 -10.20
N VAL A 67 -11.46 11.52 -10.99
CA VAL A 67 -11.46 11.60 -12.45
C VAL A 67 -12.92 11.71 -12.90
N PRO A 68 -13.25 12.69 -13.79
CA PRO A 68 -14.63 12.85 -14.25
C PRO A 68 -15.16 11.55 -14.88
N PRO A 69 -16.44 11.18 -14.62
CA PRO A 69 -17.04 10.01 -15.27
C PRO A 69 -16.93 10.07 -16.78
N GLY A 70 -16.64 8.95 -17.41
CA GLY A 70 -16.47 8.88 -18.86
C GLY A 70 -15.09 9.29 -19.37
N SER A 71 -14.15 9.62 -18.47
CA SER A 71 -12.78 9.92 -18.85
C SER A 71 -12.09 8.69 -19.45
N PRO A 72 -11.07 8.89 -20.32
CA PRO A 72 -10.33 7.76 -20.87
C PRO A 72 -9.53 7.03 -19.77
N ARG A 73 -9.26 5.75 -20.02
CA ARG A 73 -8.59 4.88 -19.07
C ARG A 73 -7.25 5.45 -18.57
N TRP A 74 -6.51 6.12 -19.43
CA TRP A 74 -5.22 6.69 -19.04
C TRP A 74 -5.34 7.76 -17.93
N ALA A 75 -6.49 8.45 -17.86
CA ALA A 75 -6.70 9.46 -16.82
C ALA A 75 -6.81 8.81 -15.43
N TYR A 76 -7.49 7.67 -15.33
CA TYR A 76 -7.57 6.89 -14.09
C TYR A 76 -6.21 6.30 -13.71
N THR A 77 -5.49 5.77 -14.68
CA THR A 77 -4.13 5.23 -14.46
C THR A 77 -3.18 6.31 -13.95
N LYS A 78 -3.25 7.50 -14.56
CA LYS A 78 -2.43 8.65 -14.14
C LYS A 78 -2.72 9.04 -12.69
N ALA A 79 -4.00 9.13 -12.31
CA ALA A 79 -4.40 9.47 -10.95
C ALA A 79 -3.92 8.41 -9.94
N ASN A 80 -4.06 7.12 -10.28
CA ASN A 80 -3.60 6.03 -9.44
C ASN A 80 -2.07 6.02 -9.28
N TYR A 81 -1.33 6.29 -10.34
CA TYR A 81 0.14 6.32 -10.28
C TYR A 81 0.63 7.54 -9.51
N ALA A 82 -0.03 8.68 -9.62
CA ALA A 82 0.27 9.85 -8.80
C ALA A 82 0.07 9.55 -7.30
N ARG A 83 -1.01 8.84 -6.95
CA ARG A 83 -1.27 8.38 -5.59
C ARG A 83 -0.19 7.42 -5.11
N ASN A 84 0.25 6.49 -5.95
CA ASN A 84 1.32 5.54 -5.63
C ASN A 84 2.62 6.26 -5.27
N THR A 85 2.91 7.37 -5.95
CA THR A 85 4.07 8.22 -5.65
C THR A 85 4.00 8.76 -4.22
N LEU A 86 2.82 9.24 -3.80
CA LEU A 86 2.62 9.77 -2.45
C LEU A 86 2.76 8.69 -1.38
N VAL A 87 2.21 7.51 -1.63
CA VAL A 87 2.36 6.36 -0.71
C VAL A 87 3.83 5.97 -0.57
N ALA A 88 4.55 5.87 -1.69
CA ALA A 88 5.96 5.51 -1.69
C ALA A 88 6.82 6.54 -0.96
N GLN A 89 6.59 7.82 -1.23
CA GLN A 89 7.36 8.91 -0.63
C GLN A 89 7.14 9.00 0.87
N ASP A 90 5.92 8.72 1.34
CA ASP A 90 5.50 8.90 2.72
C ASP A 90 5.77 7.67 3.60
N SER A 91 6.25 6.58 3.04
CA SER A 91 6.51 5.34 3.78
C SER A 91 7.97 5.21 4.16
N ASP A 92 8.25 4.79 5.40
CA ASP A 92 9.60 4.45 5.85
C ASP A 92 9.96 3.02 5.50
N ILE A 93 8.98 2.13 5.59
CA ILE A 93 9.08 0.72 5.14
C ILE A 93 7.79 0.35 4.43
N ILE A 94 7.84 -0.68 3.59
CA ILE A 94 6.66 -1.17 2.87
C ILE A 94 6.47 -2.66 3.09
N ILE A 95 5.23 -3.05 3.36
CA ILE A 95 4.77 -4.43 3.30
C ILE A 95 3.93 -4.55 2.04
N ALA A 96 4.36 -5.39 1.11
CA ALA A 96 3.73 -5.52 -0.20
C ALA A 96 3.23 -6.93 -0.44
N CYS A 97 1.91 -7.07 -0.57
CA CYS A 97 1.26 -8.32 -0.96
C CYS A 97 1.20 -8.37 -2.49
N VAL A 98 2.23 -8.96 -3.09
CA VAL A 98 2.46 -8.90 -4.53
C VAL A 98 1.74 -10.01 -5.27
N ALA A 99 1.30 -9.71 -6.51
CA ALA A 99 0.74 -10.73 -7.40
C ALA A 99 1.83 -11.69 -7.88
N ALA A 100 1.42 -12.92 -8.23
CA ALA A 100 2.35 -13.96 -8.66
C ALA A 100 3.15 -13.55 -9.91
N ASP A 101 2.52 -12.81 -10.83
CA ASP A 101 3.17 -12.34 -12.06
C ASP A 101 3.98 -11.05 -11.86
N ARG A 102 3.98 -10.48 -10.68
CA ARG A 102 4.69 -9.26 -10.32
C ARG A 102 4.36 -8.09 -11.27
N LYS A 103 3.07 -7.93 -11.60
CA LYS A 103 2.56 -6.84 -12.47
C LYS A 103 1.47 -6.06 -11.78
N GLY A 104 1.35 -4.79 -12.12
CA GLY A 104 0.30 -3.89 -11.66
C GLY A 104 0.78 -2.72 -10.83
N GLY A 105 -0.18 -2.02 -10.19
CA GLY A 105 0.09 -0.80 -9.44
C GLY A 105 0.98 -0.98 -8.21
N THR A 106 0.93 -2.16 -7.59
CA THR A 106 1.79 -2.49 -6.44
C THR A 106 3.27 -2.45 -6.83
N GLU A 107 3.61 -2.97 -8.01
CA GLU A 107 4.99 -2.94 -8.52
C GLU A 107 5.44 -1.51 -8.82
N ASP A 108 4.53 -0.65 -9.30
CA ASP A 108 4.83 0.76 -9.51
C ASP A 108 5.19 1.45 -8.19
N THR A 109 4.43 1.20 -7.13
CA THR A 109 4.70 1.76 -5.80
C THR A 109 6.05 1.28 -5.26
N ILE A 110 6.35 -0.02 -5.39
CA ILE A 110 7.64 -0.58 -4.95
C ILE A 110 8.80 0.08 -5.70
N LYS A 111 8.68 0.21 -7.01
CA LYS A 111 9.70 0.85 -7.85
C LYS A 111 9.95 2.29 -7.43
N LYS A 112 8.89 3.06 -7.18
CA LYS A 112 9.00 4.45 -6.72
C LYS A 112 9.63 4.54 -5.35
N PHE A 113 9.25 3.65 -4.43
CA PHE A 113 9.81 3.61 -3.09
C PHE A 113 11.32 3.35 -3.13
N LYS A 114 11.78 2.38 -3.92
CA LYS A 114 13.20 2.09 -4.09
C LYS A 114 13.97 3.22 -4.76
N LYS A 115 13.30 4.01 -5.60
CA LYS A 115 13.89 5.18 -6.23
C LYS A 115 14.10 6.31 -5.22
N PHE A 116 13.11 6.57 -4.35
CA PHE A 116 13.22 7.57 -3.29
C PHE A 116 14.20 7.12 -2.20
N TYR A 117 14.15 5.84 -1.85
CA TYR A 117 14.92 5.27 -0.75
C TYR A 117 15.63 4.00 -1.24
N PRO A 118 16.83 4.14 -1.86
CA PRO A 118 17.54 2.97 -2.42
C PRO A 118 17.83 1.87 -1.41
N ASP A 119 18.04 2.23 -0.14
CA ASP A 119 18.25 1.28 0.95
C ASP A 119 16.97 0.95 1.73
N GLY A 120 15.83 1.43 1.25
CA GLY A 120 14.55 1.20 1.89
C GLY A 120 14.15 -0.27 1.91
N VAL A 121 13.49 -0.70 2.98
CA VAL A 121 13.11 -2.10 3.17
C VAL A 121 11.70 -2.34 2.65
N VAL A 122 11.55 -3.38 1.84
CA VAL A 122 10.26 -3.87 1.35
C VAL A 122 10.13 -5.34 1.77
N TYR A 123 9.06 -5.64 2.50
CA TYR A 123 8.72 -7.02 2.85
C TYR A 123 7.70 -7.52 1.82
N LEU A 124 8.12 -8.50 1.02
CA LEU A 124 7.25 -9.14 0.03
C LEU A 124 6.52 -10.31 0.67
N VAL A 125 5.22 -10.34 0.54
CA VAL A 125 4.40 -11.44 1.08
C VAL A 125 3.44 -12.01 0.05
#